data_f56b9c422b72ffa14d3cb3ce0ef8d8c5
#
_entry.id   f56b9c422b72ffa14d3cb3ce0ef8d8c5
#
_cell.length_a   1.000
_cell.length_b   1.000
_cell.length_c   1.000
_cell.angle_alpha   90.00
_cell.angle_beta   90.00
_cell.angle_gamma   90.00
#
_symmetry.space_group_name_H-M   'P 1'
#
loop_
_entity.id
_entity.type
_entity.pdbx_description
1 polymer ?
#
loop_
_entity_poly.entity_id
_entity_poly.type
_entity_poly.pdbx_seq_one_letter_code
_entity_poly.pdbx_strand_id
1 'polypeptide(L)'
;MRRPLGALLVFSFLVHAANPGEKVRYMGGTVAGVPSHSPAQIDVRGESSLSLHLRDKAISISWSDVNNLEYGLHVDRRYLEAILISPLFLIAKRRSHFLTIGYVDSEGRQQAVVLEVNKGDIRQLLVSLEARTGRRVEFQDEEARKAGKG
;
A
#
# COMPACT_ATOMS: atom_id res chain seq x y z
N MET A 1 50.71 -20.22 38.12
CA MET A 1 49.25 -20.36 37.95
C MET A 1 48.74 -19.13 37.21
N ARG A 2 48.51 -19.21 35.93
CA ARG A 2 47.94 -18.11 35.11
C ARG A 2 46.51 -18.47 34.75
N ARG A 3 45.57 -17.68 35.24
CA ARG A 3 44.14 -17.77 34.89
C ARG A 3 43.89 -17.04 33.55
N PRO A 4 43.27 -17.65 32.56
CA PRO A 4 42.84 -16.94 31.38
C PRO A 4 41.54 -16.13 31.69
N LEU A 5 41.58 -14.82 31.44
CA LEU A 5 40.38 -13.97 31.38
C LEU A 5 39.59 -14.36 30.12
N GLY A 6 38.43 -14.97 30.33
CA GLY A 6 37.47 -15.18 29.27
C GLY A 6 36.82 -13.84 28.87
N ALA A 7 37.11 -13.39 27.68
CA ALA A 7 36.42 -12.25 27.10
C ALA A 7 34.99 -12.66 26.71
N LEU A 8 34.01 -12.14 27.44
CA LEU A 8 32.58 -12.30 27.15
C LEU A 8 32.21 -11.35 25.98
N LEU A 9 32.16 -11.88 24.76
CA LEU A 9 31.64 -11.15 23.60
C LEU A 9 30.12 -11.01 23.73
N VAL A 10 29.67 -9.86 24.18
CA VAL A 10 28.26 -9.49 24.16
C VAL A 10 27.90 -9.11 22.74
N PHE A 11 27.25 -10.03 22.03
CA PHE A 11 26.63 -9.76 20.73
C PHE A 11 25.36 -8.95 20.98
N SER A 12 25.44 -7.63 20.87
CA SER A 12 24.26 -6.77 20.85
C SER A 12 23.51 -6.97 19.55
N PHE A 13 22.44 -7.75 19.59
CA PHE A 13 21.45 -7.76 18.52
C PHE A 13 20.77 -6.39 18.48
N LEU A 14 21.15 -5.55 17.54
CA LEU A 14 20.37 -4.37 17.16
C LEU A 14 19.04 -4.88 16.57
N VAL A 15 18.04 -4.96 17.42
CA VAL A 15 16.66 -5.09 16.96
C VAL A 15 16.33 -3.79 16.22
N HIS A 16 16.46 -3.80 14.91
CA HIS A 16 15.90 -2.74 14.08
C HIS A 16 14.37 -2.83 14.27
N ALA A 17 13.85 -1.93 15.08
CA ALA A 17 12.41 -1.67 15.10
C ALA A 17 12.05 -1.24 13.68
N ALA A 18 11.48 -2.15 12.90
CA ALA A 18 10.95 -1.84 11.60
C ALA A 18 9.90 -0.74 11.80
N ASN A 19 10.21 0.45 11.30
CA ASN A 19 9.28 1.56 11.34
C ASN A 19 8.03 1.09 10.59
N PRO A 20 6.84 1.03 11.21
CA PRO A 20 5.66 0.55 10.52
C PRO A 20 5.43 1.42 9.28
N GLY A 21 5.03 0.82 8.17
CA GLY A 21 4.69 1.52 6.96
C GLY A 21 3.60 2.58 7.18
N GLU A 22 3.25 3.32 6.15
CA GLU A 22 2.21 4.35 6.23
C GLU A 22 0.85 3.73 6.57
N LYS A 23 0.13 4.34 7.52
CA LYS A 23 -1.21 3.92 7.91
C LYS A 23 -2.20 4.26 6.81
N VAL A 24 -2.90 3.26 6.34
CA VAL A 24 -3.94 3.37 5.31
C VAL A 24 -5.16 2.58 5.74
N ARG A 25 -6.23 2.67 4.97
CA ARG A 25 -7.41 1.84 5.15
C ARG A 25 -7.66 1.04 3.88
N TYR A 26 -7.76 -0.27 4.01
CA TYR A 26 -8.16 -1.14 2.90
C TYR A 26 -9.66 -0.94 2.63
N MET A 27 -9.99 -0.46 1.44
CA MET A 27 -11.37 -0.16 1.07
C MET A 27 -12.01 -1.31 0.31
N GLY A 28 -11.21 -2.08 -0.39
CA GLY A 28 -11.65 -3.23 -1.16
C GLY A 28 -10.56 -3.70 -2.12
N GLY A 29 -10.84 -4.76 -2.84
CA GLY A 29 -9.92 -5.33 -3.79
C GLY A 29 -10.20 -6.81 -4.02
N THR A 30 -9.28 -7.45 -4.73
CA THR A 30 -9.36 -8.87 -5.05
C THR A 30 -8.80 -9.78 -3.95
N VAL A 31 -8.24 -9.20 -2.87
CA VAL A 31 -7.66 -9.96 -1.75
C VAL A 31 -8.77 -10.65 -0.96
N ALA A 32 -8.84 -11.98 -1.09
CA ALA A 32 -9.86 -12.77 -0.43
C ALA A 32 -9.80 -12.68 1.11
N GLY A 33 -10.97 -12.63 1.75
CA GLY A 33 -11.11 -12.72 3.20
C GLY A 33 -10.75 -11.45 3.98
N VAL A 34 -10.55 -10.32 3.30
CA VAL A 34 -10.30 -9.02 3.95
C VAL A 34 -11.56 -8.17 3.88
N PRO A 35 -12.19 -7.83 5.02
CA PRO A 35 -13.33 -6.94 5.03
C PRO A 35 -12.98 -5.54 4.52
N SER A 36 -13.92 -4.89 3.82
CA SER A 36 -13.79 -3.48 3.47
C SER A 36 -13.66 -2.59 4.72
N HIS A 37 -13.01 -1.44 4.58
CA HIS A 37 -12.73 -0.48 5.67
C HIS A 37 -11.80 -1.02 6.77
N SER A 38 -11.04 -2.09 6.49
CA SER A 38 -10.07 -2.64 7.43
C SER A 38 -8.86 -1.71 7.58
N PRO A 39 -8.36 -1.50 8.81
CA PRO A 39 -7.06 -0.86 9.01
C PRO A 39 -5.96 -1.65 8.31
N ALA A 40 -5.04 -0.93 7.69
CA ALA A 40 -3.90 -1.51 7.00
C ALA A 40 -2.66 -0.61 7.11
N GLN A 41 -1.52 -1.15 6.74
CA GLN A 41 -0.27 -0.41 6.64
C GLN A 41 0.41 -0.79 5.32
N ILE A 42 0.84 0.22 4.57
CA ILE A 42 1.60 0.01 3.34
C ILE A 42 3.06 0.39 3.55
N ASP A 43 3.97 -0.51 3.24
CA ASP A 43 5.41 -0.26 3.25
C ASP A 43 5.96 -0.31 1.82
N VAL A 44 6.45 0.84 1.35
CA VAL A 44 7.00 1.02 0.00
C VAL A 44 8.53 1.13 0.00
N ARG A 45 9.20 0.81 1.11
CA ARG A 45 10.66 0.91 1.25
C ARG A 45 11.40 -0.34 0.79
N GLY A 46 10.70 -1.45 0.64
CA GLY A 46 11.29 -2.70 0.18
C GLY A 46 12.03 -2.54 -1.16
N GLU A 47 13.17 -3.20 -1.33
CA GLU A 47 13.97 -3.09 -2.56
C GLU A 47 13.27 -3.69 -3.77
N SER A 48 12.59 -4.82 -3.62
CA SER A 48 11.98 -5.59 -4.70
C SER A 48 10.44 -5.59 -4.70
N SER A 49 9.82 -5.20 -3.60
CA SER A 49 8.37 -5.27 -3.43
C SER A 49 7.83 -4.25 -2.44
N LEU A 50 6.57 -3.89 -2.58
CA LEU A 50 5.79 -3.28 -1.52
C LEU A 50 5.19 -4.36 -0.61
N SER A 51 4.96 -4.03 0.64
CA SER A 51 4.24 -4.87 1.59
C SER A 51 2.98 -4.18 2.06
N LEU A 52 1.85 -4.87 2.00
CA LEU A 52 0.59 -4.40 2.56
C LEU A 52 0.23 -5.31 3.75
N HIS A 53 0.30 -4.77 4.94
CA HIS A 53 -0.07 -5.44 6.18
C HIS A 53 -1.54 -5.15 6.48
N LEU A 54 -2.34 -6.17 6.45
CA LEU A 54 -3.74 -6.20 6.82
C LEU A 54 -3.86 -6.85 8.20
N ARG A 55 -5.03 -6.79 8.81
CA ARG A 55 -5.25 -7.25 10.19
C ARG A 55 -4.58 -8.59 10.52
N ASP A 56 -4.88 -9.62 9.74
CA ASP A 56 -4.44 -11.00 9.99
C ASP A 56 -3.61 -11.56 8.82
N LYS A 57 -3.21 -10.70 7.90
CA LYS A 57 -2.58 -11.10 6.64
C LYS A 57 -1.60 -10.02 6.18
N ALA A 58 -0.51 -10.45 5.60
CA ALA A 58 0.39 -9.58 4.85
C ALA A 58 0.48 -10.07 3.41
N ILE A 59 0.46 -9.15 2.47
CA ILE A 59 0.70 -9.44 1.06
C ILE A 59 1.92 -8.66 0.60
N SER A 60 2.74 -9.30 -0.22
CA SER A 60 3.87 -8.68 -0.89
C SER A 60 3.59 -8.62 -2.37
N ILE A 61 3.77 -7.44 -2.98
CA ILE A 61 3.57 -7.21 -4.40
C ILE A 61 4.91 -6.76 -4.98
N SER A 62 5.46 -7.55 -5.88
CA SER A 62 6.70 -7.19 -6.57
C SER A 62 6.51 -5.90 -7.38
N TRP A 63 7.52 -5.03 -7.41
CA TRP A 63 7.46 -3.79 -8.19
C TRP A 63 7.23 -4.04 -9.68
N SER A 64 7.78 -5.13 -10.21
CA SER A 64 7.59 -5.53 -11.61
C SER A 64 6.17 -5.95 -11.95
N ASP A 65 5.43 -6.44 -10.95
CA ASP A 65 4.08 -6.96 -11.13
C ASP A 65 3.01 -5.85 -11.06
N VAL A 66 3.37 -4.68 -10.53
CA VAL A 66 2.48 -3.51 -10.52
C VAL A 66 2.32 -3.01 -11.96
N ASN A 67 1.09 -3.03 -12.45
CA ASN A 67 0.75 -2.62 -13.81
C ASN A 67 -0.16 -1.40 -13.90
N ASN A 68 -0.79 -1.01 -12.81
CA ASN A 68 -1.62 0.20 -12.75
C ASN A 68 -1.47 0.90 -11.40
N LEU A 69 -1.39 2.24 -11.44
CA LEU A 69 -1.46 3.12 -10.29
C LEU A 69 -2.48 4.21 -10.62
N GLU A 70 -3.56 4.28 -9.86
CA GLU A 70 -4.59 5.29 -10.06
C GLU A 70 -4.88 6.02 -8.75
N TYR A 71 -4.98 7.33 -8.84
CA TYR A 71 -5.34 8.17 -7.71
C TYR A 71 -6.59 9.01 -8.02
N GLY A 72 -7.50 9.05 -7.07
CA GLY A 72 -8.73 9.83 -7.18
C GLY A 72 -9.31 10.25 -5.83
N LEU A 73 -10.28 11.14 -5.90
CA LEU A 73 -11.10 11.57 -4.76
C LEU A 73 -12.37 10.72 -4.61
N HIS A 74 -12.58 9.82 -5.55
CA HIS A 74 -13.66 8.84 -5.59
C HIS A 74 -13.10 7.50 -6.07
N VAL A 75 -13.83 6.41 -5.88
CA VAL A 75 -13.46 5.14 -6.51
C VAL A 75 -14.12 5.05 -7.88
N ASP A 76 -13.34 4.80 -8.92
CA ASP A 76 -13.86 4.66 -10.28
C ASP A 76 -14.80 3.46 -10.39
N ARG A 77 -15.91 3.64 -11.13
CA ARG A 77 -16.90 2.59 -11.39
C ARG A 77 -16.30 1.34 -12.04
N ARG A 78 -15.23 1.49 -12.84
CA ARG A 78 -14.52 0.36 -13.48
C ARG A 78 -14.04 -0.68 -12.47
N TYR A 79 -13.67 -0.24 -11.28
CA TYR A 79 -13.19 -1.12 -10.21
C TYR A 79 -14.32 -1.62 -9.33
N LEU A 80 -15.48 -0.95 -9.30
CA LEU A 80 -16.62 -1.37 -8.49
C LEU A 80 -17.23 -2.69 -8.95
N GLU A 81 -17.16 -3.00 -10.24
CA GLU A 81 -17.68 -4.25 -10.80
C GLU A 81 -16.70 -5.42 -10.61
N ALA A 82 -15.40 -5.13 -10.62
CA ALA A 82 -14.33 -6.14 -10.47
C ALA A 82 -13.89 -6.34 -9.02
N ILE A 83 -14.22 -5.41 -8.13
CA ILE A 83 -13.76 -5.37 -6.74
C ILE A 83 -14.99 -5.45 -5.83
N LEU A 84 -14.97 -6.34 -4.84
CA LEU A 84 -15.99 -6.42 -3.79
C LEU A 84 -15.91 -5.20 -2.86
N ILE A 85 -16.34 -4.05 -3.36
CA ILE A 85 -16.46 -2.83 -2.58
C ILE A 85 -17.89 -2.73 -2.05
N SER A 86 -18.03 -2.46 -0.76
CA SER A 86 -19.34 -2.27 -0.15
C SER A 86 -20.11 -1.12 -0.82
N PRO A 87 -21.41 -1.30 -1.16
CA PRO A 87 -22.25 -0.22 -1.68
C PRO A 87 -22.31 1.02 -0.77
N LEU A 88 -22.09 0.84 0.54
CA LEU A 88 -22.03 1.94 1.51
C LEU A 88 -20.88 2.91 1.23
N PHE A 89 -19.87 2.48 0.50
CA PHE A 89 -18.74 3.30 0.11
C PHE A 89 -19.13 4.45 -0.85
N LEU A 90 -20.13 4.22 -1.69
CA LEU A 90 -20.62 5.21 -2.65
C LEU A 90 -21.34 6.39 -1.98
N ILE A 91 -21.70 6.25 -0.70
CA ILE A 91 -22.47 7.26 0.06
C ILE A 91 -21.56 8.19 0.87
N ALA A 92 -20.27 7.92 0.93
CA ALA A 92 -19.32 8.73 1.68
C ALA A 92 -19.21 10.15 1.09
N LYS A 93 -19.89 11.12 1.70
CA LYS A 93 -19.87 12.55 1.33
C LYS A 93 -18.54 13.27 1.59
N ARG A 94 -17.53 12.59 2.14
CA ARG A 94 -16.21 13.17 2.42
C ARG A 94 -15.28 12.94 1.26
N ARG A 95 -14.57 13.97 0.85
CA ARG A 95 -13.45 13.85 -0.09
C ARG A 95 -12.35 13.07 0.60
N SER A 96 -12.20 11.84 0.21
CA SER A 96 -11.13 10.96 0.66
C SER A 96 -10.13 10.75 -0.48
N HIS A 97 -8.90 10.39 -0.13
CA HIS A 97 -7.84 10.15 -1.09
C HIS A 97 -7.72 8.65 -1.33
N PHE A 98 -8.08 8.21 -2.51
CA PHE A 98 -8.06 6.80 -2.88
C PHE A 98 -6.90 6.51 -3.82
N LEU A 99 -6.16 5.48 -3.48
CA LEU A 99 -5.10 4.91 -4.29
C LEU A 99 -5.50 3.50 -4.69
N THR A 100 -5.58 3.26 -5.98
CA THR A 100 -5.74 1.92 -6.54
C THR A 100 -4.40 1.42 -7.05
N ILE A 101 -4.00 0.24 -6.62
CA ILE A 101 -2.80 -0.45 -7.09
C ILE A 101 -3.26 -1.72 -7.80
N GLY A 102 -3.12 -1.75 -9.12
CA GLY A 102 -3.33 -2.93 -9.95
C GLY A 102 -2.02 -3.71 -10.11
N TYR A 103 -2.10 -5.02 -10.05
CA TYR A 103 -0.94 -5.89 -10.19
C TYR A 103 -1.33 -7.27 -10.74
N VAL A 104 -0.35 -8.02 -11.21
CA VAL A 104 -0.53 -9.41 -11.66
C VAL A 104 -0.02 -10.34 -10.56
N ASP A 105 -0.79 -11.34 -10.18
CA ASP A 105 -0.34 -12.34 -9.20
C ASP A 105 0.56 -13.41 -9.83
N SER A 106 1.10 -14.29 -8.99
CA SER A 106 1.97 -15.38 -9.43
C SER A 106 1.33 -16.37 -10.40
N GLU A 107 0.00 -16.37 -10.51
CA GLU A 107 -0.76 -17.20 -11.45
C GLU A 107 -1.12 -16.44 -12.74
N GLY A 108 -0.63 -15.21 -12.91
CA GLY A 108 -0.91 -14.37 -14.06
C GLY A 108 -2.28 -13.70 -14.04
N ARG A 109 -2.99 -13.71 -12.90
CA ARG A 109 -4.32 -13.12 -12.79
C ARG A 109 -4.20 -11.65 -12.40
N GLN A 110 -5.03 -10.80 -13.03
CA GLN A 110 -5.13 -9.40 -12.65
C GLN A 110 -5.75 -9.26 -11.27
N GLN A 111 -5.06 -8.54 -10.41
CA GLN A 111 -5.45 -8.23 -9.05
C GLN A 111 -5.48 -6.72 -8.84
N ALA A 112 -6.20 -6.27 -7.82
CA ALA A 112 -6.18 -4.88 -7.41
C ALA A 112 -6.44 -4.72 -5.91
N VAL A 113 -5.89 -3.66 -5.34
CA VAL A 113 -6.22 -3.18 -3.99
C VAL A 113 -6.57 -1.70 -4.05
N VAL A 114 -7.60 -1.31 -3.32
CA VAL A 114 -8.01 0.10 -3.14
C VAL A 114 -7.76 0.51 -1.71
N LEU A 115 -6.98 1.56 -1.54
CA LEU A 115 -6.58 2.08 -0.25
C LEU A 115 -7.08 3.52 -0.08
N GLU A 116 -7.65 3.83 1.08
CA GLU A 116 -7.84 5.21 1.51
C GLU A 116 -6.59 5.66 2.25
N VAL A 117 -6.01 6.77 1.79
CA VAL A 117 -4.74 7.32 2.29
C VAL A 117 -4.99 8.68 2.93
N ASN A 118 -4.25 9.01 3.98
CA ASN A 118 -4.34 10.33 4.60
C ASN A 118 -3.81 11.42 3.64
N LYS A 119 -4.43 12.58 3.68
CA LYS A 119 -4.05 13.73 2.84
C LYS A 119 -2.58 14.12 3.00
N GLY A 120 -2.02 13.97 4.20
CA GLY A 120 -0.62 14.31 4.48
C GLY A 120 0.38 13.37 3.83
N ASP A 121 0.01 12.11 3.66
CA ASP A 121 0.91 11.02 3.24
C ASP A 121 0.83 10.74 1.74
N ILE A 122 -0.28 11.15 1.09
CA ILE A 122 -0.58 10.73 -0.29
C ILE A 122 0.50 11.13 -1.30
N ARG A 123 1.03 12.35 -1.25
CA ARG A 123 2.03 12.82 -2.22
C ARG A 123 3.31 12.02 -2.15
N GLN A 124 3.82 11.80 -0.94
CA GLN A 124 5.04 11.03 -0.73
C GLN A 124 4.85 9.59 -1.19
N LEU A 125 3.68 9.01 -0.91
CA LEU A 125 3.34 7.65 -1.33
C LEU A 125 3.29 7.55 -2.86
N LEU A 126 2.60 8.48 -3.55
CA LEU A 126 2.52 8.48 -5.02
C LEU A 126 3.91 8.60 -5.66
N VAL A 127 4.75 9.54 -5.19
CA VAL A 127 6.12 9.71 -5.70
C VAL A 127 6.95 8.45 -5.49
N SER A 128 6.84 7.82 -4.32
CA SER A 128 7.56 6.58 -4.02
C SER A 128 7.13 5.44 -4.93
N LEU A 129 5.83 5.29 -5.17
CA LEU A 129 5.29 4.27 -6.06
C LEU A 129 5.73 4.49 -7.52
N GLU A 130 5.65 5.73 -8.03
CA GLU A 130 6.14 6.04 -9.38
C GLU A 130 7.63 5.72 -9.53
N ALA A 131 8.45 6.11 -8.54
CA ALA A 131 9.89 5.87 -8.58
C ALA A 131 10.25 4.37 -8.53
N ARG A 132 9.51 3.58 -7.76
CA ARG A 132 9.77 2.15 -7.56
C ARG A 132 9.25 1.28 -8.70
N THR A 133 8.09 1.62 -9.24
CA THR A 133 7.45 0.83 -10.30
C THR A 133 7.85 1.27 -11.71
N GLY A 134 8.35 2.49 -11.88
CA GLY A 134 8.54 3.13 -13.18
C GLY A 134 7.22 3.47 -13.89
N ARG A 135 6.08 3.32 -13.21
CA ARG A 135 4.75 3.62 -13.72
C ARG A 135 4.35 5.03 -13.32
N ARG A 136 3.61 5.71 -14.18
CA ARG A 136 2.99 6.99 -13.84
C ARG A 136 1.65 6.75 -13.16
N VAL A 137 1.35 7.58 -12.16
CA VAL A 137 0.03 7.60 -11.54
C VAL A 137 -0.96 8.24 -12.51
N GLU A 138 -2.05 7.53 -12.78
CA GLU A 138 -3.21 8.04 -13.47
C GLU A 138 -4.10 8.81 -12.50
N PHE A 139 -4.44 10.04 -12.85
CA PHE A 139 -5.32 10.89 -12.03
C PHE A 139 -6.71 10.86 -12.66
N GLN A 140 -7.74 10.59 -11.84
CA GLN A 140 -9.13 10.48 -12.31
C GLN A 140 -9.64 11.77 -12.98
N ASP A 141 -9.22 12.92 -12.46
CA ASP A 141 -9.59 14.24 -12.96
C ASP A 141 -8.56 15.31 -12.55
N GLU A 142 -8.79 16.55 -12.99
CA GLU A 142 -7.93 17.68 -12.64
C GLU A 142 -7.92 18.01 -11.15
N GLU A 143 -9.01 17.77 -10.43
CA GLU A 143 -9.10 17.98 -8.99
C GLU A 143 -8.20 16.97 -8.25
N ALA A 144 -8.27 15.70 -8.63
CA ALA A 144 -7.39 14.66 -8.12
C ALA A 144 -5.94 15.00 -8.42
N ARG A 145 -5.62 15.46 -9.64
CA ARG A 145 -4.27 15.85 -10.01
C ARG A 145 -3.71 16.97 -9.15
N LYS A 146 -4.50 18.00 -8.88
CA LYS A 146 -4.10 19.09 -7.98
C LYS A 146 -3.91 18.60 -6.54
N ALA A 147 -4.77 17.73 -6.06
CA ALA A 147 -4.66 17.17 -4.71
C ALA A 147 -3.46 16.23 -4.55
N GLY A 148 -3.09 15.48 -5.58
CA GLY A 148 -1.97 14.54 -5.54
C GLY A 148 -0.60 15.17 -5.80
N LYS A 149 -0.53 16.22 -6.64
CA LYS A 149 0.74 16.89 -6.99
C LYS A 149 0.98 18.20 -6.22
N GLY A 150 -0.06 18.83 -5.71
CA GLY A 150 -0.01 20.08 -4.93
C GLY A 150 -0.03 21.29 -5.77
#